data_b923e6fcf7b3d5258b39a4799e15f5fa
#
_entry.id   b923e6fcf7b3d5258b39a4799e15f5fa
#
_cell.length_a   1.000
_cell.length_b   1.000
_cell.length_c   1.000
_cell.angle_alpha   90.00
_cell.angle_beta   90.00
_cell.angle_gamma   90.00
#
_symmetry.space_group_name_H-M   'P 1'
#
loop_
_entity.id
_entity.type
_entity.pdbx_description
1 polymer ?
#
loop_
_entity_poly.entity_id
_entity_poly.type
_entity_poly.pdbx_seq_one_letter_code
_entity_poly.pdbx_strand_id
1 'polypeptide(L)'
;RISCGKIISVLGLLISVYNRKSITVAIDELDSGIFEYLLGEILRIISEKGEGQLIFTSHNLRPLETLDKGCIAFTTTNPSNRYTRMVNVKTSNNLRDFYYRDIMLGEQNEELYKSTNNAEISYAFRKAGAYKWHDEK
;
A
#
# COMPACT_ATOMS: atom_id res chain seq x y z
N ARG A 1 -8.74 -4.09 -17.68
CA ARG A 1 -10.10 -4.65 -17.38
C ARG A 1 -10.26 -4.58 -15.87
N ILE A 2 -10.89 -3.52 -15.37
CA ILE A 2 -11.23 -3.36 -13.96
C ILE A 2 -12.11 -4.56 -13.58
N SER A 3 -11.70 -5.31 -12.58
CA SER A 3 -12.55 -6.39 -12.05
C SER A 3 -13.74 -5.76 -11.33
N CYS A 4 -14.82 -5.55 -12.07
CA CYS A 4 -16.05 -4.90 -11.59
C CYS A 4 -16.62 -5.59 -10.31
N GLY A 5 -16.38 -6.90 -10.16
CA GLY A 5 -16.84 -7.66 -9.00
C GLY A 5 -16.20 -7.26 -7.67
N LYS A 6 -14.91 -6.95 -7.62
CA LYS A 6 -14.23 -6.56 -6.37
C LYS A 6 -14.70 -5.18 -5.87
N ILE A 7 -14.86 -4.22 -6.78
CA ILE A 7 -15.36 -2.88 -6.42
C ILE A 7 -16.76 -2.98 -5.80
N ILE A 8 -17.65 -3.77 -6.39
CA ILE A 8 -19.02 -3.95 -5.88
C ILE A 8 -19.03 -4.56 -4.47
N SER A 9 -18.20 -5.59 -4.24
CA SER A 9 -18.08 -6.24 -2.93
C SER A 9 -17.55 -5.30 -1.85
N VAL A 10 -16.51 -4.53 -2.18
CA VAL A 10 -15.89 -3.58 -1.27
C VAL A 10 -16.81 -2.38 -0.99
N LEU A 11 -17.58 -1.94 -1.98
CA LEU A 11 -18.46 -0.78 -1.84
C LEU A 11 -19.49 -0.94 -0.72
N GLY A 12 -20.08 -2.13 -0.56
CA GLY A 12 -21.02 -2.42 0.53
C GLY A 12 -20.38 -2.27 1.92
N LEU A 13 -19.12 -2.70 2.06
CA LEU A 13 -18.34 -2.53 3.30
C LEU A 13 -18.03 -1.06 3.58
N LEU A 14 -17.60 -0.31 2.56
CA LEU A 14 -17.29 1.12 2.68
C LEU A 14 -18.55 1.94 3.03
N ILE A 15 -19.70 1.62 2.45
CA ILE A 15 -20.98 2.23 2.81
C ILE A 15 -21.32 1.97 4.29
N SER A 16 -21.04 0.76 4.78
CA SER A 16 -21.28 0.41 6.18
C SER A 16 -20.36 1.20 7.13
N VAL A 17 -19.07 1.33 6.79
CA VAL A 17 -18.10 2.17 7.54
C VAL A 17 -18.53 3.63 7.55
N TYR A 18 -18.99 4.14 6.42
CA TYR A 18 -19.41 5.53 6.31
C TYR A 18 -20.59 5.87 7.21
N ASN A 19 -21.56 4.96 7.38
CA ASN A 19 -22.85 5.26 8.01
C ASN A 19 -23.01 4.71 9.44
N ARG A 20 -22.07 3.91 9.99
CA ARG A 20 -22.30 3.18 11.25
C ARG A 20 -21.10 3.30 12.20
N LYS A 21 -21.31 3.94 13.36
CA LYS A 21 -20.29 4.17 14.41
C LYS A 21 -19.66 2.91 15.01
N SER A 22 -20.44 1.84 15.11
CA SER A 22 -20.03 0.59 15.81
C SER A 22 -19.37 -0.42 14.89
N ILE A 23 -19.10 -0.07 13.63
CA ILE A 23 -18.50 -0.99 12.66
C ILE A 23 -17.02 -0.74 12.50
N THR A 24 -16.24 -1.82 12.57
CA THR A 24 -14.86 -1.88 12.12
C THR A 24 -14.77 -2.85 10.95
N VAL A 25 -14.20 -2.41 9.85
CA VAL A 25 -13.97 -3.21 8.64
C VAL A 25 -12.47 -3.28 8.37
N ALA A 26 -11.96 -4.49 8.15
CA ALA A 26 -10.57 -4.73 7.74
C ALA A 26 -10.54 -5.25 6.29
N ILE A 27 -9.77 -4.62 5.42
CA ILE A 27 -9.64 -4.99 4.01
C ILE A 27 -8.17 -5.11 3.64
N ASP A 28 -7.78 -6.29 3.17
CA ASP A 28 -6.45 -6.51 2.64
C ASP A 28 -6.37 -6.09 1.17
N GLU A 29 -5.28 -5.43 0.78
CA GLU A 29 -5.06 -4.89 -0.56
C GLU A 29 -6.28 -4.09 -1.09
N LEU A 30 -6.70 -3.09 -0.36
CA LEU A 30 -7.86 -2.25 -0.73
C LEU A 30 -7.68 -1.62 -2.13
N ASP A 31 -6.46 -1.27 -2.49
CA ASP A 31 -6.10 -0.66 -3.77
C ASP A 31 -6.18 -1.61 -4.98
N SER A 32 -6.23 -2.93 -4.74
CA SER A 32 -6.27 -3.91 -5.81
C SER A 32 -7.51 -3.75 -6.69
N GLY A 33 -7.30 -3.32 -7.94
CA GLY A 33 -8.36 -3.11 -8.93
C GLY A 33 -9.14 -1.79 -8.79
N ILE A 34 -8.69 -0.88 -7.92
CA ILE A 34 -9.23 0.48 -7.79
C ILE A 34 -8.26 1.47 -8.43
N PHE A 35 -8.78 2.38 -9.24
CA PHE A 35 -7.96 3.45 -9.82
C PHE A 35 -7.45 4.37 -8.71
N GLU A 36 -6.16 4.67 -8.73
CA GLU A 36 -5.43 5.41 -7.69
C GLU A 36 -6.13 6.68 -7.23
N TYR A 37 -6.62 7.48 -8.17
CA TYR A 37 -7.30 8.73 -7.88
C TYR A 37 -8.62 8.53 -7.13
N LEU A 38 -9.41 7.53 -7.57
CA LEU A 38 -10.67 7.15 -6.93
C LEU A 38 -10.43 6.63 -5.51
N LEU A 39 -9.39 5.82 -5.32
CA LEU A 39 -8.98 5.35 -3.99
C LEU A 39 -8.72 6.55 -3.05
N GLY A 40 -7.95 7.53 -3.51
CA GLY A 40 -7.67 8.74 -2.73
C GLY A 40 -8.93 9.50 -2.34
N GLU A 41 -9.87 9.69 -3.26
CA GLU A 41 -11.13 10.38 -2.99
C GLU A 41 -12.00 9.61 -1.98
N ILE A 42 -12.11 8.29 -2.12
CA ILE A 42 -12.84 7.44 -1.18
C ILE A 42 -12.24 7.54 0.23
N LEU A 43 -10.92 7.41 0.34
CA LEU A 43 -10.23 7.47 1.62
C LEU A 43 -10.38 8.84 2.29
N ARG A 44 -10.31 9.93 1.53
CA ARG A 44 -10.52 11.28 2.03
C ARG A 44 -11.93 11.43 2.59
N ILE A 45 -12.95 11.00 1.84
CA ILE A 45 -14.35 11.11 2.27
C ILE A 45 -14.60 10.30 3.54
N ILE A 46 -14.05 9.07 3.62
CA ILE A 46 -14.21 8.21 4.81
C ILE A 46 -13.47 8.82 6.00
N SER A 47 -12.26 9.36 5.80
CA SER A 47 -11.47 9.99 6.86
C SER A 47 -12.15 11.24 7.44
N GLU A 48 -12.81 12.05 6.60
CA GLU A 48 -13.45 13.30 7.01
C GLU A 48 -14.85 13.11 7.60
N LYS A 49 -15.61 12.13 7.10
CA LYS A 49 -17.05 12.01 7.36
C LYS A 49 -17.51 10.61 7.75
N GLY A 50 -16.63 9.61 7.74
CA GLY A 50 -16.99 8.26 8.12
C GLY A 50 -17.27 8.15 9.62
N GLU A 51 -18.26 7.36 9.98
CA GLU A 51 -18.68 7.14 11.36
C GLU A 51 -18.01 5.89 11.99
N GLY A 52 -17.66 4.90 11.17
CA GLY A 52 -17.01 3.67 11.60
C GLY A 52 -15.50 3.70 11.41
N GLN A 53 -14.86 2.56 11.62
CA GLN A 53 -13.41 2.38 11.48
C GLN A 53 -13.09 1.54 10.25
N LEU A 54 -12.19 2.04 9.40
CA LEU A 54 -11.59 1.29 8.29
C LEU A 54 -10.12 1.00 8.58
N ILE A 55 -9.75 -0.28 8.56
CA ILE A 55 -8.37 -0.75 8.63
C ILE A 55 -8.08 -1.41 7.28
N PHE A 56 -6.99 -1.03 6.63
CA PHE A 56 -6.67 -1.61 5.33
C PHE A 56 -5.17 -1.69 5.09
N THR A 57 -4.77 -2.61 4.20
CA THR A 57 -3.44 -2.62 3.60
C THR A 57 -3.50 -2.08 2.18
N SER A 58 -2.41 -1.50 1.71
CA SER A 58 -2.28 -0.98 0.34
C SER A 58 -0.81 -0.99 -0.08
N HIS A 59 -0.56 -1.31 -1.33
CA HIS A 59 0.73 -1.12 -1.99
C HIS A 59 0.81 0.22 -2.73
N ASN A 60 -0.33 0.90 -2.90
CA ASN A 60 -0.42 2.19 -3.53
C ASN A 60 0.04 3.30 -2.56
N LEU A 61 0.74 4.29 -3.08
CA LEU A 61 1.25 5.41 -2.28
C LEU A 61 0.25 6.57 -2.15
N ARG A 62 -0.90 6.49 -2.79
CA ARG A 62 -1.95 7.54 -2.71
C ARG A 62 -2.47 7.78 -1.28
N PRO A 63 -2.62 6.77 -0.41
CA PRO A 63 -2.96 7.00 1.00
C PRO A 63 -1.99 7.94 1.73
N LEU A 64 -0.69 7.94 1.36
CA LEU A 64 0.32 8.83 1.95
C LEU A 64 0.10 10.31 1.65
N GLU A 65 -0.61 10.62 0.56
CA GLU A 65 -0.95 11.99 0.15
C GLU A 65 -2.30 12.43 0.71
N THR A 66 -3.14 11.48 1.11
CA THR A 66 -4.56 11.72 1.40
C THR A 66 -4.89 11.65 2.87
N LEU A 67 -4.22 10.76 3.62
CA LEU A 67 -4.50 10.50 5.03
C LEU A 67 -3.51 11.21 5.95
N ASP A 68 -3.96 11.46 7.18
CA ASP A 68 -3.07 11.94 8.23
C ASP A 68 -1.99 10.90 8.55
N LYS A 69 -0.77 11.39 8.76
CA LYS A 69 0.40 10.54 9.10
C LYS A 69 0.19 9.67 10.33
N GLY A 70 -0.64 10.12 11.28
CA GLY A 70 -0.98 9.35 12.48
C GLY A 70 -1.79 8.09 12.20
N CYS A 71 -2.46 8.04 11.04
CA CYS A 71 -3.24 6.88 10.60
C CYS A 71 -2.42 5.84 9.83
N ILE A 72 -1.14 6.12 9.52
CA ILE A 72 -0.32 5.30 8.63
C ILE A 72 0.75 4.56 9.42
N ALA A 73 0.87 3.27 9.14
CA ALA A 73 1.97 2.41 9.62
C ALA A 73 2.56 1.64 8.42
N PHE A 74 3.87 1.45 8.46
CA PHE A 74 4.60 0.70 7.43
C PHE A 74 4.96 -0.68 7.95
N THR A 75 4.87 -1.68 7.10
CA THR A 75 5.39 -3.01 7.40
C THR A 75 6.90 -3.02 7.19
N THR A 76 7.62 -3.78 8.01
CA THR A 76 9.07 -3.91 7.95
C THR A 76 9.46 -5.36 7.64
N THR A 77 10.72 -5.56 7.25
CA THR A 77 11.30 -6.89 7.06
C THR A 77 11.74 -7.54 8.39
N ASN A 78 11.77 -6.79 9.51
CA ASN A 78 12.16 -7.29 10.81
C ASN A 78 11.03 -8.11 11.48
N PRO A 79 11.20 -9.42 11.73
CA PRO A 79 10.16 -10.24 12.33
C PRO A 79 9.83 -9.86 13.79
N SER A 80 10.74 -9.18 14.48
CA SER A 80 10.53 -8.73 15.87
C SER A 80 9.87 -7.36 15.96
N ASN A 81 9.93 -6.57 14.89
CA ASN A 81 9.30 -5.24 14.82
C ASN A 81 8.63 -5.04 13.45
N ARG A 82 7.47 -5.65 13.27
CA ARG A 82 6.78 -5.77 11.96
C ARG A 82 6.15 -4.48 11.47
N TYR A 83 5.97 -3.50 12.34
CA TYR A 83 5.31 -2.24 11.99
C TYR A 83 6.11 -1.07 12.53
N THR A 84 6.30 -0.07 11.68
CA THR A 84 6.91 1.19 12.07
C THR A 84 6.08 2.37 11.59
N ARG A 85 6.26 3.52 12.23
CA ARG A 85 5.71 4.80 11.79
C ARG A 85 6.85 5.73 11.44
N MET A 86 6.67 6.56 10.44
CA MET A 86 7.68 7.55 10.09
C MET A 86 7.91 8.54 11.23
N VAL A 87 9.15 8.65 11.67
CA VAL A 87 9.60 9.62 12.66
C VAL A 87 10.10 10.90 11.97
N ASN A 88 10.08 12.03 12.69
CA ASN A 88 10.62 13.32 12.20
C ASN A 88 9.92 13.91 10.96
N VAL A 89 8.70 13.48 10.63
CA VAL A 89 7.95 14.07 9.52
C VAL A 89 7.24 15.33 9.98
N LYS A 90 7.59 16.47 9.39
CA LYS A 90 6.84 17.72 9.60
C LYS A 90 5.48 17.64 8.91
N THR A 91 4.48 18.31 9.46
CA THR A 91 3.10 18.32 8.93
C THR A 91 3.01 18.85 7.48
N SER A 92 3.98 19.70 7.07
CA SER A 92 4.06 20.28 5.73
C SER A 92 4.76 19.38 4.69
N ASN A 93 5.32 18.26 5.10
CA ASN A 93 6.05 17.38 4.17
C ASN A 93 5.06 16.45 3.46
N ASN A 94 5.25 16.31 2.14
CA ASN A 94 4.59 15.27 1.38
C ASN A 94 5.14 13.91 1.83
N LEU A 95 4.27 13.09 2.46
CA LEU A 95 4.65 11.77 2.98
C LEU A 95 5.14 10.82 1.89
N ARG A 96 4.66 10.96 0.67
CA ARG A 96 5.11 10.15 -0.48
C ARG A 96 6.57 10.42 -0.83
N ASP A 97 6.95 11.69 -0.92
CA ASP A 97 8.34 12.09 -1.19
C ASP A 97 9.26 11.69 -0.04
N PHE A 98 8.77 11.84 1.20
CA PHE A 98 9.49 11.42 2.39
C PHE A 98 9.71 9.90 2.40
N TYR A 99 8.68 9.11 2.09
CA TYR A 99 8.75 7.65 1.99
C TYR A 99 9.79 7.18 0.95
N TYR A 100 9.78 7.77 -0.25
CA TYR A 100 10.78 7.45 -1.27
C TYR A 100 12.21 7.78 -0.81
N ARG A 101 12.40 8.92 -0.18
CA ARG A 101 13.70 9.33 0.34
C ARG A 101 14.18 8.37 1.44
N ASP A 102 13.32 8.03 2.37
CA ASP A 102 13.64 7.12 3.47
C ASP A 102 14.01 5.71 2.99
N ILE A 103 13.29 5.19 1.99
CA ILE A 103 13.66 3.92 1.36
C ILE A 103 15.03 4.00 0.72
N MET A 104 15.36 5.12 0.04
CA MET A 104 16.61 5.28 -0.71
C MET A 104 17.80 5.59 0.20
N LEU A 105 17.60 6.31 1.30
CA LEU A 105 18.67 6.76 2.19
C LEU A 105 18.82 5.88 3.45
N GLY A 106 17.86 5.00 3.75
CA GLY A 106 17.91 4.13 4.92
C GLY A 106 17.89 4.88 6.26
N GLU A 107 17.27 6.06 6.32
CA GLU A 107 17.24 6.91 7.52
C GLU A 107 16.34 6.40 8.65
N GLN A 108 15.54 5.36 8.41
CA GLN A 108 14.67 4.76 9.43
C GLN A 108 15.43 3.73 10.26
N ASN A 109 14.98 3.54 11.51
CA ASN A 109 15.53 2.54 12.43
C ASN A 109 15.32 1.10 11.94
N GLU A 110 14.36 0.90 11.02
CA GLU A 110 14.01 -0.41 10.44
C GLU A 110 14.06 -0.36 8.92
N GLU A 111 14.58 -1.44 8.34
CA GLU A 111 14.62 -1.59 6.88
C GLU A 111 13.22 -1.86 6.32
N LEU A 112 12.68 -0.93 5.54
CA LEU A 112 11.38 -1.06 4.88
C LEU A 112 11.48 -1.84 3.56
N TYR A 113 12.62 -1.74 2.88
CA TYR A 113 12.84 -2.37 1.59
C TYR A 113 14.28 -2.87 1.46
N LYS A 114 14.43 -4.15 1.18
CA LYS A 114 15.74 -4.72 0.87
C LYS A 114 16.09 -4.43 -0.59
N SER A 115 17.15 -3.67 -0.83
CA SER A 115 17.57 -3.33 -2.19
C SER A 115 17.82 -4.58 -3.05
N THR A 116 17.26 -4.57 -4.24
CA THR A 116 17.43 -5.66 -5.21
C THR A 116 18.69 -5.46 -6.04
N ASN A 117 19.41 -6.55 -6.32
CA ASN A 117 20.55 -6.51 -7.20
C ASN A 117 20.09 -6.59 -8.66
N ASN A 118 20.08 -5.44 -9.34
CA ASN A 118 19.65 -5.37 -10.74
C ASN A 118 20.49 -6.23 -11.69
N ALA A 119 21.76 -6.47 -11.38
CA ALA A 119 22.63 -7.34 -12.18
C ALA A 119 22.22 -8.81 -12.06
N GLU A 120 21.84 -9.26 -10.87
CA GLU A 120 21.30 -10.62 -10.65
C GLU A 120 19.97 -10.82 -11.36
N ILE A 121 19.06 -9.84 -11.29
CA ILE A 121 17.77 -9.89 -12.00
C ILE A 121 18.01 -9.98 -13.51
N SER A 122 18.86 -9.13 -14.05
CA SER A 122 19.20 -9.14 -15.48
C SER A 122 19.86 -10.46 -15.93
N TYR A 123 20.70 -11.03 -15.09
CA TYR A 123 21.31 -12.34 -15.34
C TYR A 123 20.25 -13.45 -15.34
N ALA A 124 19.37 -13.45 -14.34
CA ALA A 124 18.28 -14.41 -14.23
C ALA A 124 17.34 -14.37 -15.44
N PHE A 125 16.97 -13.18 -15.92
CA PHE A 125 16.14 -13.03 -17.12
C PHE A 125 16.82 -13.55 -18.38
N ARG A 126 18.12 -13.27 -18.57
CA ARG A 126 18.88 -13.80 -19.70
C ARG A 126 18.94 -15.32 -19.65
N LYS A 127 19.22 -15.90 -18.47
CA LYS A 127 19.29 -17.34 -18.26
C LYS A 127 17.94 -18.01 -18.53
N ALA A 128 16.85 -17.44 -18.03
CA ALA A 128 15.50 -17.95 -18.26
C ALA A 128 15.10 -17.88 -19.75
N GLY A 129 15.43 -16.78 -20.44
CA GLY A 129 15.16 -16.62 -21.87
C GLY A 129 16.00 -17.53 -22.79
N ALA A 130 17.16 -18.01 -22.31
CA ALA A 130 17.99 -18.97 -23.02
C ALA A 130 17.48 -20.44 -22.90
N TYR A 131 16.51 -20.68 -22.00
CA TYR A 131 15.92 -22.00 -21.81
C TYR A 131 14.98 -22.28 -22.99
N LYS A 132 15.38 -23.21 -23.88
CA LYS A 132 14.49 -23.71 -24.96
C LYS A 132 13.48 -24.64 -24.29
N TRP A 133 12.22 -24.27 -24.32
CA TRP A 133 11.12 -25.18 -24.01
C TRP A 133 11.18 -26.32 -25.05
N HIS A 134 11.51 -27.53 -24.64
CA HIS A 134 11.27 -28.68 -25.49
C HIS A 134 9.75 -28.88 -25.49
N ASP A 135 9.11 -28.54 -26.61
CA ASP A 135 7.75 -29.00 -26.89
C ASP A 135 7.81 -30.53 -26.90
N GLU A 136 7.32 -31.15 -25.84
CA GLU A 136 7.02 -32.58 -25.84
C GLU A 136 5.88 -32.80 -26.85
N LYS A 137 6.22 -33.49 -27.95
CA LYS A 137 5.26 -33.96 -28.95
C LYS A 137 4.45 -35.12 -28.42
#